data_a4f429eddb516d2f8c0507034071aff4
#
_entry.id   a4f429eddb516d2f8c0507034071aff4
#
_cell.length_a   1.000
_cell.length_b   1.000
_cell.length_c   1.000
_cell.angle_alpha   90.00
_cell.angle_beta   90.00
_cell.angle_gamma   90.00
#
_symmetry.space_group_name_H-M   'P 1'
#
loop_
_entity.id
_entity.type
_entity.pdbx_description
1 polymer ?
#
loop_
_entity_poly.entity_id
_entity_poly.type
_entity_poly.pdbx_seq_one_letter_code
_entity_poly.pdbx_strand_id
1 'polypeptide(L)' 'MSEKIDMSFKIYSDSEKLLEQIVDKYELPDKSKALRCLLDYLEEKESDWDDMFATVRCNRCG' A
#
# COMPACT_ATOMS: atom_id res chain seq x y z
N MET A 1 14.45 8.45 -13.02
CA MET A 1 14.10 7.32 -12.19
C MET A 1 14.30 7.67 -10.74
N SER A 2 13.34 7.30 -9.88
CA SER A 2 13.39 7.70 -8.48
C SER A 2 14.32 6.81 -7.67
N GLU A 3 15.01 7.41 -6.71
CA GLU A 3 15.81 6.67 -5.75
C GLU A 3 14.90 5.93 -4.77
N LYS A 4 15.34 4.77 -4.32
CA LYS A 4 14.66 4.07 -3.24
C LYS A 4 15.16 4.63 -1.92
N ILE A 5 14.24 4.93 -1.04
CA ILE A 5 14.57 5.40 0.30
C ILE A 5 13.88 4.52 1.33
N ASP A 6 14.43 4.48 2.53
CA ASP A 6 13.83 3.74 3.63
C ASP A 6 12.92 4.67 4.42
N MET A 7 11.69 4.23 4.64
CA MET A 7 10.72 4.98 5.42
C MET A 7 10.00 4.02 6.36
N SER A 8 9.55 4.55 7.48
CA SER A 8 8.80 3.77 8.46
C SER A 8 7.41 4.35 8.64
N PHE A 9 6.43 3.47 8.75
CA PHE A 9 5.05 3.86 8.96
C PHE A 9 4.44 2.99 10.03
N LYS A 10 3.50 3.55 10.76
CA LYS A 10 2.71 2.78 11.71
C LYS A 10 1.48 2.28 10.98
N ILE A 11 1.31 0.99 10.92
CA ILE A 11 0.15 0.36 10.32
C ILE A 11 -0.38 -0.69 11.30
N TYR A 12 -1.61 -1.11 11.09
CA TYR A 12 -2.19 -2.16 11.92
C TYR A 12 -1.62 -3.51 11.53
N SER A 13 -1.57 -4.43 12.48
CA SER A 13 -1.05 -5.77 12.23
C SER A 13 -1.84 -6.52 11.15
N ASP A 14 -3.14 -6.22 11.05
CA ASP A 14 -3.97 -6.81 10.00
C ASP A 14 -3.51 -6.37 8.61
N SER A 15 -3.07 -5.11 8.51
CA SER A 15 -2.57 -4.59 7.24
C SER A 15 -1.25 -5.25 6.86
N GLU A 16 -0.42 -5.55 7.84
CA GLU A 16 0.81 -6.28 7.59
C GLU A 16 0.51 -7.67 7.05
N LYS A 17 -0.47 -8.34 7.64
CA LYS A 17 -0.88 -9.66 7.17
C LYS A 17 -1.41 -9.61 5.74
N LEU A 18 -2.11 -8.55 5.40
CA LEU A 18 -2.59 -8.35 4.03
C LEU A 18 -1.42 -8.26 3.06
N LEU A 19 -0.39 -7.51 3.42
CA LEU A 19 0.80 -7.43 2.58
C LEU A 19 1.48 -8.79 2.43
N GLU A 20 1.52 -9.56 3.51
CA GLU A 20 2.09 -10.92 3.45
C GLU A 20 1.30 -11.82 2.51
N GLN A 21 -0.02 -11.73 2.52
CA GLN A 21 -0.86 -12.48 1.61
C GLN A 21 -0.59 -12.10 0.15
N ILE A 22 -0.40 -10.83 -0.10
CA ILE A 22 -0.09 -10.35 -1.45
C ILE A 22 1.26 -10.89 -1.90
N VAL A 23 2.25 -10.83 -1.02
CA VAL A 23 3.58 -11.36 -1.31
C VAL A 23 3.51 -12.83 -1.67
N ASP A 24 2.79 -13.63 -0.86
CA ASP A 24 2.66 -15.07 -1.11
C ASP A 24 1.89 -15.36 -2.39
N LYS A 25 0.79 -14.68 -2.58
CA LYS A 25 -0.10 -14.97 -3.72
C LYS A 25 0.55 -14.66 -5.06
N TYR A 26 1.33 -13.60 -5.11
CA TYR A 26 1.94 -13.15 -6.36
C TYR A 26 3.45 -13.39 -6.41
N GLU A 27 3.96 -14.14 -5.44
CA GLU A 27 5.38 -14.54 -5.39
C GLU A 27 6.33 -13.36 -5.48
N LEU A 28 6.02 -12.31 -4.71
CA LEU A 28 6.87 -11.13 -4.66
C LEU A 28 8.07 -11.37 -3.74
N PRO A 29 9.18 -10.66 -3.96
CA PRO A 29 10.36 -10.88 -3.12
C PRO A 29 10.20 -10.45 -1.68
N ASP A 30 9.41 -9.41 -1.40
CA ASP A 30 9.19 -8.94 -0.04
C ASP A 30 8.01 -7.98 0.03
N LYS A 31 7.68 -7.55 1.24
CA LYS A 31 6.57 -6.62 1.48
C LYS A 31 6.83 -5.23 0.90
N SER A 32 8.09 -4.84 0.83
CA SER A 32 8.43 -3.55 0.22
C SER A 32 8.06 -3.51 -1.26
N LYS A 33 8.26 -4.61 -1.95
CA LYS A 33 7.87 -4.71 -3.37
C LYS A 33 6.36 -4.60 -3.49
N ALA A 34 5.61 -5.26 -2.61
CA ALA A 34 4.14 -5.19 -2.62
C ALA A 34 3.69 -3.74 -2.43
N LEU A 35 4.30 -3.03 -1.50
CA LEU A 35 3.97 -1.64 -1.24
C LEU A 35 4.30 -0.75 -2.43
N ARG A 36 5.45 -0.96 -3.06
CA ARG A 36 5.83 -0.17 -4.24
C ARG A 36 4.84 -0.38 -5.39
N CYS A 37 4.42 -1.62 -5.60
CA CYS A 37 3.44 -1.91 -6.64
C CYS A 37 2.10 -1.24 -6.35
N LEU A 38 1.69 -1.22 -5.08
CA LEU A 38 0.47 -0.54 -4.67
C LEU A 38 0.55 0.95 -4.94
N LEU A 39 1.68 1.56 -4.62
CA LEU A 39 1.87 2.99 -4.86
C LEU A 39 1.89 3.32 -6.35
N ASP A 40 2.50 2.46 -7.15
CA ASP A 40 2.49 2.63 -8.62
C ASP A 40 1.07 2.58 -9.16
N TYR A 41 0.26 1.67 -8.63
CA TYR A 41 -1.14 1.57 -9.01
C TYR A 41 -1.90 2.85 -8.67
N LEU A 42 -1.67 3.38 -7.46
CA LEU A 42 -2.30 4.61 -7.03
C LEU A 42 -1.89 5.78 -7.93
N GLU A 43 -0.63 5.82 -8.33
CA GLU A 43 -0.15 6.88 -9.20
C GLU A 43 -0.89 6.86 -10.55
N GLU A 44 -1.14 5.68 -11.09
CA GLU A 44 -1.88 5.54 -12.33
C GLU A 44 -3.36 5.89 -12.17
N LYS A 45 -3.89 5.76 -10.97
CA LYS A 45 -5.31 5.99 -10.68
C LYS A 45 -5.53 7.32 -9.96
N GLU A 46 -4.79 8.33 -10.36
CA GLU A 46 -4.87 9.66 -9.74
C GLU A 46 -6.29 10.21 -9.68
N SER A 47 -7.08 9.93 -10.71
CA SER A 47 -8.47 10.43 -10.76
C SER A 47 -9.35 9.87 -9.64
N ASP A 48 -8.94 8.77 -9.02
CA ASP A 48 -9.69 8.14 -7.93
C ASP A 48 -9.26 8.64 -6.55
N TRP A 49 -8.20 9.45 -6.48
CA TRP A 49 -7.67 9.90 -5.19
C TRP A 49 -8.69 10.69 -4.38
N ASP A 50 -9.41 11.59 -5.02
CA ASP A 50 -10.41 12.41 -4.32
C ASP A 50 -11.47 11.55 -3.68
N ASP A 51 -11.98 10.56 -4.41
CA ASP A 51 -12.97 9.63 -3.89
C ASP A 51 -12.37 8.80 -2.76
N MET A 52 -11.15 8.32 -2.95
CA MET A 52 -10.49 7.46 -2.00
C MET A 52 -10.23 8.14 -0.65
N PHE A 53 -9.80 9.40 -0.66
CA PHE A 53 -9.42 10.10 0.55
C PHE A 53 -10.49 11.04 1.09
N ALA A 54 -11.45 11.44 0.27
CA ALA A 54 -12.58 12.25 0.74
C ALA A 54 -13.62 11.43 1.47
N THR A 55 -13.78 10.17 1.06
CA THR A 55 -14.69 9.25 1.71
C THR A 55 -13.98 8.60 2.90
N VAL A 56 -14.65 8.48 4.02
CA VAL A 56 -14.08 7.80 5.18
C VAL A 56 -14.06 6.30 4.89
N ARG A 57 -12.91 5.80 4.51
CA ARG A 57 -12.74 4.38 4.17
C ARG A 57 -12.01 3.60 5.22
N CYS A 58 -11.51 4.27 6.18
CA CYS A 58 -10.70 3.66 7.19
C CYS A 58 -11.56 2.79 8.08
N ASN A 59 -11.29 1.51 8.10
CA ASN A 59 -12.03 0.58 8.96
C ASN A 59 -11.69 0.74 10.43
N ARG A 60 -10.56 1.35 10.70
CA ARG A 60 -10.02 1.47 12.05
C ARG A 60 -9.51 2.87 12.31
N CYS A 61 -10.22 3.87 11.93
CA CYS A 61 -9.80 5.27 12.04
C CYS A 61 -8.96 5.56 13.29
N GLY A 62 -7.67 5.71 13.10
CA GLY A 62 -6.84 5.94 14.25
C GLY A 62 -5.40 6.15 13.94
#